data_97db4bf89e99b0d381a4d60884507c83
#
_entry.id   97db4bf89e99b0d381a4d60884507c83
#
_cell.length_a   1.000
_cell.length_b   1.000
_cell.length_c   1.000
_cell.angle_alpha   90.00
_cell.angle_beta   90.00
_cell.angle_gamma   90.00
#
_symmetry.space_group_name_H-M   'P 1'
#
loop_
_entity.id
_entity.type
_entity.pdbx_description
1 polymer ?
#
loop_
_entity_poly.entity_id
_entity_poly.type
_entity_poly.pdbx_seq_one_letter_code
_entity_poly.pdbx_strand_id
1 'polypeptide(L)'
;MTVNDRTTPEDRAGASGPTGPEDIATRGVCPYSGHSTNVNGAPVRTEEHSVTVGEQGPLALTDTHLLEKHAHFNRERIPERNVHAKGTGAFGELTVTEDVSRYTKADLFQPGRVTPMLARFSTVAGEQGFPDTVRDVRGFSLKFYTRQGNYDLVGNNTPVFFLRDGMKFPDFIRSQKRLTNGLRSPDMQWDFWTRSPESAHQVTYLMGDRGIPRDARHMDGFSSHTYQWINASGERFWVKYHFKTRQGWEYFTDEEAGRIVGSGDFDHTRADLYEAIERGDYPTWDFKVQIMPLDEAPGYRWNPFDLTKTWSQKDYPLIPVGHFTLNRNPENFFAQIEQAAFAPSNIVPGIGFSPDKMLMARTFAYADTQRYRLGVNYFQLPVNRPVVEDRNFYTAKDGAAAYEFPPAGTPLYSPNRYEREEGVADVSDGSGVVEAGVEPGTSKYGFGRGAESATGPADDLGLFDENYGGDLTRGAYVRHPEDDDFVQAGQLVREVLDDAARERLAGNIARAMQGVSEQVEGQCWVYWGKVDENLRDRVREIYTELSNS
;
A
#
# COMPACT_ATOMS: atom_id res chain seq x y z
N MET A 1 18.96 19.15 41.53
CA MET A 1 19.98 18.83 40.52
C MET A 1 19.57 19.56 39.25
N THR A 2 20.29 20.57 38.91
CA THR A 2 20.09 21.48 37.78
C THR A 2 20.66 20.84 36.53
N VAL A 3 19.84 20.54 35.55
CA VAL A 3 20.32 20.28 34.20
C VAL A 3 20.04 21.54 33.39
N ASN A 4 21.09 22.31 33.22
CA ASN A 4 21.17 23.40 32.26
C ASN A 4 21.78 22.81 30.99
N ASP A 5 21.00 22.63 29.97
CA ASP A 5 21.53 22.51 28.62
C ASP A 5 20.66 23.36 27.68
N ARG A 6 21.10 24.61 27.49
CA ARG A 6 20.53 25.55 26.54
C ARG A 6 21.36 25.44 25.27
N THR A 7 20.86 24.68 24.28
CA THR A 7 21.34 24.83 22.90
C THR A 7 21.01 26.25 22.43
N THR A 8 22.01 26.97 21.97
CA THR A 8 21.87 28.33 21.47
C THR A 8 21.20 28.36 20.09
N PRO A 9 20.60 29.48 19.66
CA PRO A 9 20.02 29.61 18.34
C PRO A 9 20.97 29.32 17.14
N GLU A 10 22.29 29.41 17.39
CA GLU A 10 23.32 29.13 16.38
C GLU A 10 23.43 27.64 16.03
N ASP A 11 23.08 26.73 16.94
CA ASP A 11 23.06 25.29 16.70
C ASP A 11 21.90 24.84 15.77
N ARG A 12 20.96 25.75 15.49
CA ARG A 12 19.81 25.46 14.60
C ARG A 12 19.99 25.91 13.14
N ALA A 13 20.98 26.75 12.90
CA ALA A 13 21.18 27.36 11.56
C ALA A 13 21.89 26.42 10.56
N GLY A 14 22.36 25.25 10.98
CA GLY A 14 23.06 24.27 10.15
C GLY A 14 22.33 22.95 9.96
N ALA A 15 21.12 22.80 10.50
CA ALA A 15 20.33 21.58 10.30
C ALA A 15 19.67 21.62 8.93
N SER A 16 20.30 21.00 7.93
CA SER A 16 19.58 20.52 6.75
C SER A 16 18.32 19.79 7.23
N GLY A 17 17.18 20.02 6.59
CA GLY A 17 15.94 19.31 6.93
C GLY A 17 16.17 17.79 6.94
N PRO A 18 15.27 17.01 7.55
CA PRO A 18 15.45 15.57 7.72
C PRO A 18 15.79 14.90 6.40
N THR A 19 16.98 14.29 6.35
CA THR A 19 17.54 13.69 5.13
C THR A 19 17.10 12.25 4.91
N GLY A 20 16.30 11.67 5.84
CA GLY A 20 15.78 10.31 5.72
C GLY A 20 14.82 9.93 6.85
N PRO A 21 14.24 8.72 6.79
CA PRO A 21 13.38 8.19 7.86
C PRO A 21 14.07 8.14 9.22
N GLU A 22 15.39 8.01 9.26
CA GLU A 22 16.19 7.97 10.49
C GLU A 22 16.23 9.31 11.24
N ASP A 23 16.19 10.43 10.52
CA ASP A 23 16.16 11.76 11.12
C ASP A 23 14.81 12.09 11.77
N ILE A 24 13.78 11.37 11.38
CA ILE A 24 12.43 11.52 11.95
C ILE A 24 12.34 10.83 13.31
N ALA A 25 13.13 9.77 13.54
CA ALA A 25 13.09 8.94 14.73
C ALA A 25 13.79 9.52 15.96
N THR A 26 14.70 10.48 15.82
CA THR A 26 15.59 10.91 16.90
C THR A 26 15.07 12.06 17.77
N ARG A 27 13.85 12.54 17.54
CA ARG A 27 13.30 13.71 18.24
C ARG A 27 12.29 13.39 19.35
N GLY A 28 12.43 12.29 20.05
CA GLY A 28 11.53 11.84 21.13
C GLY A 28 11.58 12.68 22.41
N VAL A 29 11.76 14.00 22.31
CA VAL A 29 11.62 14.93 23.43
C VAL A 29 10.48 15.88 23.10
N CYS A 30 9.46 15.94 23.99
CA CYS A 30 8.44 16.98 23.88
C CYS A 30 9.13 18.34 23.76
N PRO A 31 9.07 19.02 22.60
CA PRO A 31 9.83 20.25 22.40
C PRO A 31 9.25 21.44 23.17
N TYR A 32 8.17 21.22 23.92
CA TYR A 32 7.42 22.26 24.62
C TYR A 32 7.82 22.35 26.10
N SER A 33 9.04 22.81 26.37
CA SER A 33 9.46 23.26 27.70
C SER A 33 9.38 24.79 27.79
N GLY A 34 8.21 25.37 27.46
CA GLY A 34 8.13 26.84 27.44
C GLY A 34 6.70 27.33 27.20
N HIS A 35 6.57 28.59 26.88
CA HIS A 35 5.29 29.21 26.54
C HIS A 35 4.80 28.74 25.17
N SER A 36 3.48 28.53 25.03
CA SER A 36 2.86 28.33 23.71
C SER A 36 3.15 29.51 22.78
N THR A 37 3.26 29.22 21.50
CA THR A 37 3.49 30.23 20.47
C THR A 37 2.38 30.19 19.43
N ASN A 38 2.13 31.33 18.80
CA ASN A 38 1.28 31.38 17.61
C ASN A 38 2.03 30.82 16.37
N VAL A 39 1.37 30.78 15.22
CA VAL A 39 1.95 30.25 13.96
C VAL A 39 3.19 31.01 13.49
N ASN A 40 3.40 32.24 13.93
CA ASN A 40 4.57 33.07 13.62
C ASN A 40 5.72 32.86 14.62
N GLY A 41 5.55 31.99 15.63
CA GLY A 41 6.54 31.72 16.65
C GLY A 41 6.57 32.73 17.79
N ALA A 42 5.66 33.69 17.85
CA ALA A 42 5.57 34.64 18.96
C ALA A 42 4.87 34.02 20.19
N PRO A 43 5.34 34.25 21.42
CA PRO A 43 4.69 33.76 22.64
C PRO A 43 3.24 34.24 22.74
N VAL A 44 2.32 33.35 23.09
CA VAL A 44 0.94 33.69 23.39
C VAL A 44 0.75 33.83 24.91
N ARG A 45 -0.16 34.71 25.28
CA ARG A 45 -0.44 34.99 26.67
C ARG A 45 -1.04 33.81 27.43
N THR A 46 -1.98 33.12 26.76
CA THR A 46 -2.75 32.03 27.36
C THR A 46 -3.41 31.20 26.24
N GLU A 47 -3.62 29.91 26.52
CA GLU A 47 -4.42 28.99 25.70
C GLU A 47 -5.85 28.83 26.24
N GLU A 48 -6.17 29.47 27.39
CA GLU A 48 -7.42 29.24 28.11
C GLU A 48 -8.47 30.31 27.84
N HIS A 49 -8.04 31.55 27.58
CA HIS A 49 -8.93 32.70 27.51
C HIS A 49 -8.66 33.55 26.28
N SER A 50 -9.72 33.89 25.57
CA SER A 50 -9.68 34.86 24.46
C SER A 50 -9.50 36.31 25.02
N VAL A 51 -9.04 37.19 24.14
CA VAL A 51 -8.95 38.63 24.44
C VAL A 51 -10.33 39.27 24.22
N THR A 52 -10.81 40.00 25.22
CA THR A 52 -12.09 40.69 25.17
C THR A 52 -11.94 42.20 25.33
N VAL A 53 -12.94 42.94 24.87
CA VAL A 53 -13.06 44.39 25.09
C VAL A 53 -13.80 44.61 26.39
N GLY A 54 -13.04 44.76 27.49
CA GLY A 54 -13.57 44.75 28.87
C GLY A 54 -13.72 43.34 29.43
N GLU A 55 -13.83 43.20 30.75
CA GLU A 55 -13.75 41.92 31.48
C GLU A 55 -14.85 40.91 31.04
N GLN A 56 -16.02 41.41 30.70
CA GLN A 56 -17.16 40.60 30.20
C GLN A 56 -17.66 41.08 28.84
N GLY A 57 -16.81 41.76 28.09
CA GLY A 57 -17.12 42.33 26.80
C GLY A 57 -17.04 41.34 25.64
N PRO A 58 -17.34 41.77 24.41
CA PRO A 58 -17.18 40.94 23.20
C PRO A 58 -15.73 40.63 22.91
N LEU A 59 -15.50 39.62 22.09
CA LEU A 59 -14.15 39.26 21.63
C LEU A 59 -13.50 40.38 20.84
N ALA A 60 -12.20 40.60 21.08
CA ALA A 60 -11.43 41.59 20.32
C ALA A 60 -10.98 40.96 18.98
N LEU A 61 -11.17 41.67 17.88
CA LEU A 61 -10.70 41.24 16.55
C LEU A 61 -9.18 41.16 16.45
N THR A 62 -8.47 41.74 17.42
CA THR A 62 -7.00 41.66 17.54
C THR A 62 -6.49 40.37 18.17
N ASP A 63 -7.40 39.49 18.61
CA ASP A 63 -7.05 38.14 19.06
C ASP A 63 -6.81 37.22 17.86
N THR A 64 -5.70 37.42 17.18
CA THR A 64 -5.33 36.63 15.99
C THR A 64 -5.02 35.18 16.34
N HIS A 65 -4.55 34.90 17.57
CA HIS A 65 -4.29 33.54 18.01
C HIS A 65 -5.57 32.71 18.10
N LEU A 66 -6.65 33.27 18.64
CA LEU A 66 -7.97 32.62 18.67
C LEU A 66 -8.45 32.28 17.25
N LEU A 67 -8.33 33.23 16.32
CA LEU A 67 -8.75 33.02 14.93
C LEU A 67 -7.95 31.90 14.26
N GLU A 68 -6.62 31.91 14.42
CA GLU A 68 -5.72 30.90 13.86
C GLU A 68 -5.98 29.52 14.46
N LYS A 69 -6.17 29.41 15.77
CA LYS A 69 -6.46 28.18 16.48
C LYS A 69 -7.75 27.53 15.94
N HIS A 70 -8.82 28.30 15.78
CA HIS A 70 -10.07 27.81 15.20
C HIS A 70 -9.94 27.50 13.72
N ALA A 71 -9.24 28.32 12.96
CA ALA A 71 -9.04 28.11 11.53
C ALA A 71 -8.26 26.80 11.27
N HIS A 72 -7.23 26.51 12.07
CA HIS A 72 -6.50 25.25 12.01
C HIS A 72 -7.38 24.06 12.42
N PHE A 73 -8.02 24.14 13.58
CA PHE A 73 -8.91 23.09 14.10
C PHE A 73 -9.95 22.65 13.08
N ASN A 74 -10.57 23.60 12.39
CA ASN A 74 -11.58 23.31 11.36
C ASN A 74 -11.00 22.58 10.12
N ARG A 75 -9.67 22.50 9.99
CA ARG A 75 -8.94 21.94 8.84
C ARG A 75 -7.95 20.84 9.21
N GLU A 76 -8.03 20.30 10.41
CA GLU A 76 -7.17 19.19 10.87
C GLU A 76 -7.48 17.85 10.21
N ARG A 77 -8.59 17.75 9.50
CA ARG A 77 -8.98 16.54 8.78
C ARG A 77 -8.60 16.64 7.32
N ILE A 78 -7.94 15.61 6.82
CA ILE A 78 -7.78 15.37 5.39
C ILE A 78 -8.82 14.32 4.96
N PRO A 79 -9.16 14.21 3.67
CA PRO A 79 -10.01 13.12 3.19
C PRO A 79 -9.42 11.77 3.60
N GLU A 80 -10.24 10.90 4.20
CA GLU A 80 -9.81 9.54 4.47
C GLU A 80 -9.56 8.77 3.16
N ARG A 81 -8.77 7.71 3.21
CA ARG A 81 -8.64 6.80 2.07
C ARG A 81 -9.99 6.18 1.77
N ASN A 82 -10.36 6.13 0.50
CA ASN A 82 -11.64 5.56 0.06
C ASN A 82 -11.79 4.09 0.47
N VAL A 83 -10.67 3.38 0.49
CA VAL A 83 -10.49 2.05 1.08
C VAL A 83 -9.24 2.07 1.95
N HIS A 84 -9.16 1.19 2.92
CA HIS A 84 -8.05 1.12 3.88
C HIS A 84 -7.93 2.36 4.79
N ALA A 85 -9.06 3.01 5.12
CA ALA A 85 -9.07 4.19 5.97
C ALA A 85 -8.55 3.87 7.38
N LYS A 86 -9.09 2.85 8.03
CA LYS A 86 -8.62 2.35 9.33
C LYS A 86 -7.35 1.53 9.14
N GLY A 87 -6.27 1.91 9.83
CA GLY A 87 -5.01 1.17 9.75
C GLY A 87 -3.97 1.65 10.75
N THR A 88 -2.87 0.92 10.78
CA THR A 88 -1.68 1.18 11.61
C THR A 88 -0.43 0.92 10.78
N GLY A 89 0.75 1.27 11.29
CA GLY A 89 2.00 0.98 10.60
C GLY A 89 3.20 1.18 11.51
N ALA A 90 4.33 0.66 11.05
CA ALA A 90 5.61 0.78 11.73
C ALA A 90 6.75 0.79 10.72
N PHE A 91 7.88 1.32 11.15
CA PHE A 91 9.12 1.32 10.39
C PHE A 91 9.97 0.09 10.71
N GLY A 92 10.85 -0.25 9.79
CA GLY A 92 11.77 -1.37 9.93
C GLY A 92 12.73 -1.47 8.76
N GLU A 93 13.22 -2.66 8.53
CA GLU A 93 14.22 -2.94 7.49
C GLU A 93 13.97 -4.29 6.81
N LEU A 94 14.21 -4.31 5.50
CA LEU A 94 14.36 -5.53 4.71
C LEU A 94 15.84 -5.91 4.68
N THR A 95 16.16 -7.14 5.06
CA THR A 95 17.49 -7.75 4.93
C THR A 95 17.43 -8.87 3.92
N VAL A 96 18.21 -8.77 2.85
CA VAL A 96 18.35 -9.80 1.82
C VAL A 96 19.44 -10.78 2.24
N THR A 97 19.09 -12.06 2.40
CA THR A 97 19.98 -13.12 2.83
C THR A 97 20.40 -14.07 1.72
N GLU A 98 19.58 -14.15 0.67
CA GLU A 98 19.79 -15.08 -0.45
C GLU A 98 20.20 -14.34 -1.71
N ASP A 99 20.94 -15.02 -2.57
CA ASP A 99 21.32 -14.48 -3.88
C ASP A 99 20.20 -14.74 -4.91
N VAL A 100 19.51 -13.69 -5.25
CA VAL A 100 18.49 -13.68 -6.32
C VAL A 100 18.89 -12.84 -7.54
N SER A 101 20.16 -12.44 -7.65
CA SER A 101 20.70 -11.61 -8.71
C SER A 101 20.52 -12.20 -10.11
N ARG A 102 20.43 -13.54 -10.21
CA ARG A 102 20.09 -14.22 -11.47
C ARG A 102 18.71 -13.82 -12.02
N TYR A 103 17.80 -13.33 -11.19
CA TYR A 103 16.42 -12.98 -11.57
C TYR A 103 16.19 -11.49 -11.64
N THR A 104 16.89 -10.69 -10.84
CA THR A 104 16.71 -9.24 -10.83
C THR A 104 17.99 -8.48 -10.52
N LYS A 105 18.19 -7.35 -11.20
CA LYS A 105 19.28 -6.41 -10.92
C LYS A 105 18.89 -5.32 -9.92
N ALA A 106 17.66 -5.31 -9.40
CA ALA A 106 17.21 -4.31 -8.44
C ALA A 106 18.11 -4.27 -7.21
N ASP A 107 18.64 -3.08 -6.90
CA ASP A 107 19.63 -2.90 -5.82
C ASP A 107 19.13 -3.41 -4.47
N LEU A 108 17.86 -3.18 -4.16
CA LEU A 108 17.30 -3.62 -2.88
C LEU A 108 17.29 -5.14 -2.70
N PHE A 109 17.37 -5.92 -3.79
CA PHE A 109 17.37 -7.39 -3.76
C PHE A 109 18.78 -7.99 -3.95
N GLN A 110 19.83 -7.18 -3.90
CA GLN A 110 21.19 -7.71 -3.94
C GLN A 110 21.59 -8.36 -2.61
N PRO A 111 22.39 -9.45 -2.63
CA PRO A 111 22.79 -10.17 -1.42
C PRO A 111 23.43 -9.27 -0.36
N GLY A 112 22.99 -9.41 0.89
CA GLY A 112 23.45 -8.61 2.02
C GLY A 112 22.91 -7.18 2.07
N ARG A 113 22.04 -6.78 1.16
CA ARG A 113 21.41 -5.46 1.20
C ARG A 113 20.46 -5.34 2.38
N VAL A 114 20.57 -4.22 3.12
CA VAL A 114 19.61 -3.78 4.13
C VAL A 114 18.95 -2.51 3.63
N THR A 115 17.62 -2.51 3.57
CA THR A 115 16.84 -1.38 3.04
C THR A 115 15.81 -0.93 4.07
N PRO A 116 15.84 0.35 4.52
CA PRO A 116 14.80 0.90 5.39
C PRO A 116 13.42 0.83 4.75
N MET A 117 12.40 0.60 5.57
CA MET A 117 11.04 0.45 5.07
C MET A 117 9.98 0.95 6.04
N LEU A 118 8.80 1.19 5.49
CA LEU A 118 7.56 1.40 6.23
C LEU A 118 6.56 0.30 5.83
N ALA A 119 5.96 -0.35 6.80
CA ALA A 119 4.79 -1.20 6.60
C ALA A 119 3.52 -0.51 7.10
N ARG A 120 2.41 -0.67 6.37
CA ARG A 120 1.08 -0.24 6.80
C ARG A 120 0.09 -1.38 6.65
N PHE A 121 -0.60 -1.69 7.74
CA PHE A 121 -1.67 -2.68 7.82
C PHE A 121 -3.02 -1.98 7.99
N SER A 122 -4.09 -2.50 7.38
CA SER A 122 -5.39 -1.82 7.41
C SER A 122 -6.53 -2.78 7.11
N THR A 123 -7.74 -2.47 7.61
CA THR A 123 -8.97 -3.05 7.06
C THR A 123 -9.28 -2.43 5.70
N VAL A 124 -10.23 -2.96 4.94
CA VAL A 124 -10.57 -2.48 3.59
C VAL A 124 -11.84 -1.63 3.59
N ALA A 125 -12.95 -2.17 4.11
CA ALA A 125 -14.28 -1.61 3.93
C ALA A 125 -14.67 -0.56 4.99
N GLY A 126 -14.06 -0.59 6.18
CA GLY A 126 -14.39 0.31 7.29
C GLY A 126 -13.94 1.76 7.04
N GLU A 127 -14.70 2.70 7.61
CA GLU A 127 -14.32 4.10 7.74
C GLU A 127 -13.20 4.25 8.79
N GLN A 128 -12.57 5.43 8.89
CA GLN A 128 -11.40 5.65 9.78
C GLN A 128 -11.68 5.35 11.26
N GLY A 129 -12.90 5.61 11.75
CA GLY A 129 -13.33 5.31 13.12
C GLY A 129 -13.84 3.90 13.36
N PHE A 130 -13.79 3.03 12.36
CA PHE A 130 -14.31 1.67 12.46
C PHE A 130 -13.37 0.78 13.29
N PRO A 131 -13.89 -0.26 13.98
CA PRO A 131 -13.01 -1.21 14.66
C PRO A 131 -12.13 -1.98 13.67
N ASP A 132 -10.92 -2.34 14.10
CA ASP A 132 -9.96 -3.08 13.28
C ASP A 132 -10.04 -4.60 13.46
N THR A 133 -10.80 -5.08 14.47
CA THR A 133 -11.04 -6.50 14.73
C THR A 133 -12.39 -6.93 14.15
N VAL A 134 -12.51 -6.85 12.82
CA VAL A 134 -13.72 -7.24 12.08
C VAL A 134 -13.36 -8.15 10.92
N ARG A 135 -14.34 -8.93 10.42
CA ARG A 135 -14.16 -9.73 9.20
C ARG A 135 -14.02 -8.84 8.00
N ASP A 136 -12.78 -8.75 7.51
CA ASP A 136 -12.40 -7.96 6.35
C ASP A 136 -11.04 -8.46 5.82
N VAL A 137 -10.74 -8.20 4.56
CA VAL A 137 -9.38 -8.36 4.04
C VAL A 137 -8.47 -7.34 4.73
N ARG A 138 -7.24 -7.73 5.02
CA ARG A 138 -6.24 -6.80 5.53
C ARG A 138 -5.34 -6.30 4.41
N GLY A 139 -5.23 -4.99 4.26
CA GLY A 139 -4.17 -4.37 3.49
C GLY A 139 -2.82 -4.65 4.12
N PHE A 140 -1.85 -4.99 3.29
CA PHE A 140 -0.46 -5.26 3.65
C PHE A 140 0.43 -4.48 2.69
N SER A 141 0.75 -3.23 3.05
CA SER A 141 1.47 -2.31 2.19
C SER A 141 2.87 -2.07 2.72
N LEU A 142 3.86 -2.25 1.84
CA LEU A 142 5.28 -2.06 2.14
C LEU A 142 5.83 -0.96 1.24
N LYS A 143 6.56 -0.01 1.81
CA LYS A 143 7.34 1.00 1.13
C LYS A 143 8.80 0.81 1.47
N PHE A 144 9.63 0.59 0.46
CA PHE A 144 11.07 0.47 0.61
C PHE A 144 11.73 1.76 0.14
N TYR A 145 12.55 2.35 1.01
CA TYR A 145 13.33 3.55 0.71
C TYR A 145 14.68 3.14 0.14
N THR A 146 14.69 2.85 -1.16
CA THR A 146 15.89 2.31 -1.82
C THR A 146 16.82 3.42 -2.32
N ARG A 147 18.06 3.07 -2.63
CA ARG A 147 19.00 4.00 -3.25
C ARG A 147 18.66 4.35 -4.70
N GLN A 148 17.68 3.65 -5.29
CA GLN A 148 17.22 3.86 -6.67
C GLN A 148 15.85 4.57 -6.73
N GLY A 149 15.28 4.95 -5.60
CA GLY A 149 13.96 5.52 -5.45
C GLY A 149 13.08 4.71 -4.50
N ASN A 150 11.84 5.14 -4.31
CA ASN A 150 10.88 4.36 -3.52
C ASN A 150 10.35 3.18 -4.34
N TYR A 151 10.32 2.01 -3.70
CA TYR A 151 9.62 0.85 -4.23
C TYR A 151 8.47 0.49 -3.30
N ASP A 152 7.26 0.34 -3.85
CA ASP A 152 6.07 0.03 -3.07
C ASP A 152 5.45 -1.31 -3.50
N LEU A 153 5.24 -2.21 -2.53
CA LEU A 153 4.42 -3.42 -2.67
C LEU A 153 3.12 -3.24 -1.90
N VAL A 154 2.02 -3.10 -2.63
CA VAL A 154 0.70 -2.79 -2.06
C VAL A 154 -0.21 -4.01 -2.17
N GLY A 155 -0.14 -4.88 -1.19
CA GLY A 155 -0.78 -6.19 -1.15
C GLY A 155 -1.83 -6.36 -0.05
N ASN A 156 -2.18 -7.62 0.18
CA ASN A 156 -3.16 -8.02 1.17
C ASN A 156 -2.69 -9.25 1.97
N ASN A 157 -3.45 -9.62 3.02
CA ASN A 157 -3.21 -10.85 3.79
C ASN A 157 -3.73 -12.12 3.10
N THR A 158 -4.21 -12.01 1.87
CA THR A 158 -4.70 -13.12 1.04
C THR A 158 -3.94 -13.15 -0.28
N PRO A 159 -3.69 -14.34 -0.85
CA PRO A 159 -2.89 -14.48 -2.07
C PRO A 159 -3.64 -14.06 -3.34
N VAL A 160 -4.92 -13.79 -3.26
CA VAL A 160 -5.81 -13.43 -4.37
C VAL A 160 -6.62 -12.18 -4.03
N PHE A 161 -7.40 -11.70 -5.00
CA PHE A 161 -8.30 -10.58 -4.84
C PHE A 161 -9.68 -10.88 -5.43
N PHE A 162 -10.67 -10.03 -5.19
CA PHE A 162 -12.05 -10.22 -5.62
C PHE A 162 -12.28 -10.09 -7.13
N LEU A 163 -11.46 -9.34 -7.81
CA LEU A 163 -11.68 -8.89 -9.19
C LEU A 163 -10.40 -8.98 -10.01
N ARG A 164 -10.55 -9.30 -11.30
CA ARG A 164 -9.45 -9.32 -12.26
C ARG A 164 -9.34 -8.05 -13.12
N ASP A 165 -10.32 -7.15 -13.05
CA ASP A 165 -10.37 -5.95 -13.87
C ASP A 165 -10.71 -4.72 -13.02
N GLY A 166 -9.93 -3.65 -13.17
CA GLY A 166 -10.09 -2.40 -12.45
C GLY A 166 -11.40 -1.67 -12.73
N MET A 167 -12.08 -1.97 -13.83
CA MET A 167 -13.39 -1.39 -14.16
C MET A 167 -14.45 -1.65 -13.08
N LYS A 168 -14.44 -2.84 -12.48
CA LYS A 168 -15.39 -3.24 -11.44
C LYS A 168 -15.02 -2.71 -10.04
N PHE A 169 -13.80 -2.21 -9.83
CA PHE A 169 -13.31 -1.88 -8.49
C PHE A 169 -14.16 -0.84 -7.76
N PRO A 170 -14.60 0.28 -8.37
CA PRO A 170 -15.45 1.25 -7.68
C PRO A 170 -16.79 0.64 -7.23
N ASP A 171 -17.40 -0.22 -8.03
CA ASP A 171 -18.68 -0.84 -7.71
C ASP A 171 -18.54 -1.90 -6.62
N PHE A 172 -17.45 -2.68 -6.65
CA PHE A 172 -17.08 -3.58 -5.56
C PHE A 172 -16.97 -2.84 -4.23
N ILE A 173 -16.28 -1.71 -4.18
CA ILE A 173 -16.14 -0.93 -2.96
C ILE A 173 -17.49 -0.36 -2.50
N ARG A 174 -18.29 0.16 -3.43
CA ARG A 174 -19.65 0.67 -3.10
C ARG A 174 -20.54 -0.41 -2.53
N SER A 175 -20.44 -1.66 -2.99
CA SER A 175 -21.23 -2.78 -2.46
C SER A 175 -20.93 -3.09 -0.99
N GLN A 176 -19.79 -2.66 -0.47
CA GLN A 176 -19.36 -2.87 0.91
C GLN A 176 -19.54 -1.63 1.81
N LYS A 177 -19.98 -0.51 1.25
CA LYS A 177 -20.18 0.74 1.99
C LYS A 177 -21.64 0.89 2.39
N ARG A 178 -22.27 2.01 2.09
CA ARG A 178 -23.62 2.38 2.52
C ARG A 178 -24.53 2.64 1.33
N LEU A 179 -25.79 2.32 1.49
CA LEU A 179 -26.85 2.75 0.58
C LEU A 179 -27.01 4.27 0.64
N THR A 180 -27.78 4.81 -0.29
CA THR A 180 -28.11 6.26 -0.36
C THR A 180 -28.83 6.81 0.86
N ASN A 181 -29.44 5.94 1.67
CA ASN A 181 -30.04 6.27 2.98
C ASN A 181 -29.03 6.24 4.15
N GLY A 182 -27.75 5.98 3.88
CA GLY A 182 -26.69 5.91 4.89
C GLY A 182 -26.60 4.58 5.64
N LEU A 183 -27.44 3.59 5.34
CA LEU A 183 -27.44 2.30 6.00
C LEU A 183 -26.57 1.27 5.26
N ARG A 184 -25.99 0.33 5.99
CA ARG A 184 -25.39 -0.87 5.42
C ARG A 184 -26.47 -1.91 5.10
N SER A 185 -26.19 -2.74 4.11
CA SER A 185 -27.08 -3.83 3.74
C SER A 185 -26.26 -5.07 3.37
N PRO A 186 -26.54 -6.24 3.94
CA PRO A 186 -25.91 -7.49 3.54
C PRO A 186 -26.23 -7.85 2.08
N ASP A 187 -27.41 -7.46 1.57
CA ASP A 187 -27.80 -7.67 0.17
C ASP A 187 -26.80 -7.07 -0.81
N MET A 188 -26.31 -5.83 -0.57
CA MET A 188 -25.40 -5.18 -1.50
C MET A 188 -24.13 -5.99 -1.72
N GLN A 189 -23.56 -6.51 -0.65
CA GLN A 189 -22.31 -7.25 -0.68
C GLN A 189 -22.49 -8.62 -1.32
N TRP A 190 -23.52 -9.37 -0.91
CA TRP A 190 -23.78 -10.70 -1.43
C TRP A 190 -24.29 -10.68 -2.87
N ASP A 191 -25.14 -9.72 -3.25
CA ASP A 191 -25.58 -9.55 -4.63
C ASP A 191 -24.40 -9.28 -5.56
N PHE A 192 -23.47 -8.40 -5.16
CA PHE A 192 -22.26 -8.13 -5.95
C PHE A 192 -21.37 -9.38 -6.10
N TRP A 193 -21.09 -10.10 -5.01
CA TRP A 193 -20.23 -11.28 -5.06
C TRP A 193 -20.82 -12.40 -5.89
N THR A 194 -22.10 -12.69 -5.72
CA THR A 194 -22.76 -13.76 -6.47
C THR A 194 -22.88 -13.47 -7.97
N ARG A 195 -22.88 -12.18 -8.34
CA ARG A 195 -22.83 -11.71 -9.73
C ARG A 195 -21.42 -11.51 -10.28
N SER A 196 -20.42 -11.67 -9.45
CA SER A 196 -19.00 -11.59 -9.80
C SER A 196 -18.31 -12.91 -9.45
N PRO A 197 -18.48 -13.97 -10.27
CA PRO A 197 -17.98 -15.30 -9.95
C PRO A 197 -16.46 -15.35 -9.72
N GLU A 198 -15.70 -14.46 -10.35
CA GLU A 198 -14.26 -14.31 -10.11
C GLU A 198 -13.91 -14.02 -8.64
N SER A 199 -14.88 -13.55 -7.84
CA SER A 199 -14.69 -13.28 -6.42
C SER A 199 -14.64 -14.54 -5.54
N ALA A 200 -15.05 -15.70 -6.06
CA ALA A 200 -15.30 -16.91 -5.27
C ALA A 200 -14.11 -17.34 -4.42
N HIS A 201 -12.92 -17.33 -4.99
CA HIS A 201 -11.70 -17.73 -4.27
C HIS A 201 -11.38 -16.78 -3.12
N GLN A 202 -11.46 -15.46 -3.39
CA GLN A 202 -11.21 -14.46 -2.36
C GLN A 202 -12.29 -14.44 -1.28
N VAL A 203 -13.58 -14.61 -1.62
CA VAL A 203 -14.68 -14.68 -0.66
C VAL A 203 -14.54 -15.91 0.23
N THR A 204 -14.07 -17.04 -0.31
CA THR A 204 -13.76 -18.24 0.49
C THR A 204 -12.67 -17.95 1.52
N TYR A 205 -11.57 -17.26 1.15
CA TYR A 205 -10.57 -16.80 2.12
C TYR A 205 -11.13 -15.83 3.16
N LEU A 206 -11.94 -14.88 2.72
CA LEU A 206 -12.54 -13.86 3.60
C LEU A 206 -13.49 -14.47 4.62
N MET A 207 -14.31 -15.45 4.23
CA MET A 207 -15.24 -16.14 5.12
C MET A 207 -14.53 -17.16 6.00
N GLY A 208 -13.35 -17.63 5.62
CA GLY A 208 -12.48 -18.47 6.46
C GLY A 208 -11.76 -17.70 7.56
N ASP A 209 -10.80 -18.38 8.17
CA ASP A 209 -10.03 -17.88 9.32
C ASP A 209 -9.20 -16.62 8.98
N ARG A 210 -8.71 -16.51 7.73
CA ARG A 210 -7.95 -15.32 7.27
C ARG A 210 -8.74 -14.02 7.29
N GLY A 211 -10.07 -14.08 7.40
CA GLY A 211 -10.93 -12.90 7.45
C GLY A 211 -10.80 -12.09 8.74
N ILE A 212 -10.41 -12.72 9.85
CA ILE A 212 -10.18 -12.03 11.13
C ILE A 212 -8.84 -12.48 11.72
N PRO A 213 -7.70 -12.05 11.17
CA PRO A 213 -6.42 -12.29 11.80
C PRO A 213 -6.41 -11.66 13.19
N ARG A 214 -5.75 -12.33 14.15
CA ARG A 214 -5.69 -11.88 15.55
C ARG A 214 -5.17 -10.45 15.67
N ASP A 215 -4.12 -10.14 14.89
CA ASP A 215 -3.50 -8.84 14.81
C ASP A 215 -2.65 -8.75 13.52
N ALA A 216 -1.88 -7.67 13.35
CA ALA A 216 -1.04 -7.48 12.18
C ALA A 216 0.18 -8.41 12.14
N ARG A 217 0.69 -8.85 13.29
CA ARG A 217 1.91 -9.65 13.41
C ARG A 217 1.67 -11.12 13.06
N HIS A 218 0.46 -11.63 13.31
CA HIS A 218 0.07 -13.02 13.14
C HIS A 218 -0.64 -13.28 11.81
N MET A 219 -0.31 -12.55 10.76
CA MET A 219 -0.84 -12.78 9.42
C MET A 219 0.26 -12.76 8.36
N ASP A 220 0.07 -13.56 7.32
CA ASP A 220 0.87 -13.49 6.10
C ASP A 220 0.48 -12.27 5.26
N GLY A 221 1.39 -11.88 4.35
CA GLY A 221 1.12 -10.89 3.32
C GLY A 221 1.46 -11.41 1.92
N PHE A 222 0.83 -10.81 0.91
CA PHE A 222 1.01 -11.19 -0.49
C PHE A 222 0.92 -9.96 -1.39
N SER A 223 1.67 -9.93 -2.50
CA SER A 223 1.48 -8.90 -3.52
C SER A 223 0.18 -9.05 -4.28
N SER A 224 -0.39 -10.25 -4.32
CA SER A 224 -1.50 -10.69 -5.15
C SER A 224 -1.23 -10.61 -6.66
N HIS A 225 -0.73 -9.48 -7.14
CA HIS A 225 -0.35 -9.24 -8.53
C HIS A 225 0.88 -10.03 -8.96
N THR A 226 0.97 -10.27 -10.26
CA THR A 226 2.20 -10.64 -10.94
C THR A 226 2.95 -9.37 -11.32
N TYR A 227 4.24 -9.32 -11.00
CA TYR A 227 5.19 -8.31 -11.46
C TYR A 227 6.24 -8.94 -12.38
N GLN A 228 7.16 -8.14 -12.87
CA GLN A 228 8.29 -8.61 -13.65
C GLN A 228 9.59 -8.33 -12.89
N TRP A 229 10.52 -9.28 -12.90
CA TRP A 229 11.91 -9.08 -12.52
C TRP A 229 12.80 -9.12 -13.76
N ILE A 230 13.81 -8.25 -13.79
CA ILE A 230 14.75 -8.09 -14.91
C ILE A 230 16.16 -8.19 -14.35
N ASN A 231 16.93 -9.14 -14.82
CA ASN A 231 18.31 -9.32 -14.36
C ASN A 231 19.32 -8.43 -15.12
N ALA A 232 20.59 -8.52 -14.75
CA ALA A 232 21.65 -7.70 -15.33
C ALA A 232 21.91 -7.98 -16.84
N SER A 233 21.50 -9.15 -17.34
CA SER A 233 21.58 -9.47 -18.78
C SER A 233 20.34 -9.06 -19.57
N GLY A 234 19.33 -8.46 -18.90
CA GLY A 234 18.06 -8.08 -19.52
C GLY A 234 17.06 -9.24 -19.62
N GLU A 235 17.39 -10.41 -19.08
CA GLU A 235 16.45 -11.54 -19.03
C GLU A 235 15.32 -11.24 -18.03
N ARG A 236 14.10 -11.61 -18.38
CA ARG A 236 12.88 -11.23 -17.67
C ARG A 236 12.17 -12.44 -17.10
N PHE A 237 11.56 -12.27 -15.91
CA PHE A 237 10.83 -13.30 -15.19
C PHE A 237 9.55 -12.72 -14.59
N TRP A 238 8.47 -13.47 -14.62
CA TRP A 238 7.27 -13.14 -13.85
C TRP A 238 7.47 -13.50 -12.39
N VAL A 239 7.01 -12.64 -11.48
CA VAL A 239 7.21 -12.81 -10.05
C VAL A 239 5.94 -12.52 -9.25
N LYS A 240 5.68 -13.35 -8.23
CA LYS A 240 4.72 -13.08 -7.15
C LYS A 240 5.41 -13.07 -5.81
N TYR A 241 5.05 -12.15 -4.92
CA TYR A 241 5.69 -11.96 -3.62
C TYR A 241 4.83 -12.53 -2.50
N HIS A 242 5.50 -13.16 -1.53
CA HIS A 242 4.91 -13.79 -0.35
C HIS A 242 5.67 -13.35 0.91
N PHE A 243 4.95 -12.86 1.90
CA PHE A 243 5.50 -12.45 3.19
C PHE A 243 4.95 -13.40 4.26
N LYS A 244 5.81 -14.27 4.81
CA LYS A 244 5.40 -15.30 5.75
C LYS A 244 5.75 -14.91 7.18
N THR A 245 4.73 -14.72 8.02
CA THR A 245 4.95 -14.33 9.41
C THR A 245 5.77 -15.39 10.17
N ARG A 246 6.78 -14.95 10.93
CA ARG A 246 7.56 -15.81 11.83
C ARG A 246 6.92 -15.97 13.21
N GLN A 247 5.94 -15.12 13.54
CA GLN A 247 5.23 -15.16 14.83
C GLN A 247 4.20 -16.29 14.91
N GLY A 248 3.97 -16.98 13.78
CA GLY A 248 2.89 -17.94 13.63
C GLY A 248 1.62 -17.26 13.15
N TRP A 249 0.74 -18.06 12.60
CA TRP A 249 -0.52 -17.58 12.05
C TRP A 249 -1.65 -17.81 13.03
N GLU A 250 -2.35 -16.76 13.46
CA GLU A 250 -3.43 -16.77 14.43
C GLU A 250 -4.63 -15.95 13.95
N TYR A 251 -5.81 -16.31 14.42
CA TYR A 251 -7.07 -15.66 14.04
C TYR A 251 -8.05 -15.64 15.21
N PHE A 252 -9.02 -14.74 15.13
CA PHE A 252 -10.19 -14.73 15.99
C PHE A 252 -11.39 -15.38 15.31
N THR A 253 -12.25 -16.01 16.11
CA THR A 253 -13.61 -16.35 15.70
C THR A 253 -14.47 -15.06 15.64
N ASP A 254 -15.61 -15.11 14.94
CA ASP A 254 -16.58 -13.99 14.91
C ASP A 254 -17.06 -13.61 16.32
N GLU A 255 -17.18 -14.59 17.20
CA GLU A 255 -17.62 -14.36 18.59
C GLU A 255 -16.54 -13.65 19.42
N GLU A 256 -15.28 -14.06 19.30
CA GLU A 256 -14.16 -13.40 19.99
C GLU A 256 -13.98 -11.96 19.49
N ALA A 257 -13.99 -11.76 18.18
CA ALA A 257 -13.93 -10.44 17.56
C ALA A 257 -15.11 -9.57 18.01
N GLY A 258 -16.32 -10.13 18.04
CA GLY A 258 -17.53 -9.45 18.54
C GLY A 258 -17.42 -9.01 19.99
N ARG A 259 -16.77 -9.81 20.86
CA ARG A 259 -16.51 -9.42 22.27
C ARG A 259 -15.53 -8.27 22.38
N ILE A 260 -14.43 -8.28 21.59
CA ILE A 260 -13.44 -7.21 21.55
C ILE A 260 -14.11 -5.89 21.10
N VAL A 261 -14.83 -5.92 19.99
CA VAL A 261 -15.56 -4.74 19.50
C VAL A 261 -16.64 -4.28 20.48
N GLY A 262 -17.36 -5.22 21.09
CA GLY A 262 -18.40 -4.93 22.09
C GLY A 262 -17.86 -4.33 23.39
N SER A 263 -16.60 -4.54 23.72
CA SER A 263 -15.94 -3.88 24.87
C SER A 263 -15.55 -2.42 24.59
N GLY A 264 -15.67 -1.95 23.34
CA GLY A 264 -15.25 -0.62 22.90
C GLY A 264 -13.79 -0.54 22.43
N ASP A 265 -13.10 -1.65 22.34
CA ASP A 265 -11.75 -1.72 21.77
C ASP A 265 -11.81 -1.70 20.23
N PHE A 266 -11.69 -0.52 19.65
CA PHE A 266 -11.70 -0.32 18.21
C PHE A 266 -10.32 -0.25 17.59
N ASP A 267 -9.28 -0.27 18.39
CA ASP A 267 -7.88 -0.10 18.02
C ASP A 267 -6.99 -1.30 18.39
N HIS A 268 -7.56 -2.47 18.56
CA HIS A 268 -6.90 -3.69 19.03
C HIS A 268 -5.62 -4.00 18.26
N THR A 269 -5.71 -4.10 16.93
CA THR A 269 -4.55 -4.38 16.06
C THR A 269 -3.51 -3.26 16.10
N ARG A 270 -3.96 -2.00 16.23
CA ARG A 270 -3.06 -0.85 16.36
C ARG A 270 -2.30 -0.87 17.66
N ALA A 271 -2.99 -1.11 18.78
CA ALA A 271 -2.40 -1.21 20.10
C ALA A 271 -1.39 -2.36 20.18
N ASP A 272 -1.78 -3.55 19.69
CA ASP A 272 -0.92 -4.73 19.69
C ASP A 272 0.42 -4.48 18.98
N LEU A 273 0.39 -3.94 17.75
CA LEU A 273 1.61 -3.67 16.99
C LEU A 273 2.51 -2.64 17.70
N TYR A 274 1.90 -1.55 18.17
CA TYR A 274 2.62 -0.47 18.85
C TYR A 274 3.31 -0.99 20.12
N GLU A 275 2.56 -1.66 20.99
CA GLU A 275 3.05 -2.18 22.27
C GLU A 275 4.07 -3.31 22.09
N ALA A 276 3.92 -4.17 21.08
CA ALA A 276 4.90 -5.20 20.78
C ALA A 276 6.27 -4.60 20.46
N ILE A 277 6.28 -3.56 19.60
CA ILE A 277 7.53 -2.87 19.24
C ILE A 277 8.13 -2.13 20.45
N GLU A 278 7.31 -1.48 21.28
CA GLU A 278 7.79 -0.82 22.51
C GLU A 278 8.44 -1.81 23.49
N ARG A 279 7.94 -3.05 23.55
CA ARG A 279 8.53 -4.11 24.40
C ARG A 279 9.78 -4.75 23.80
N GLY A 280 10.14 -4.43 22.55
CA GLY A 280 11.23 -5.08 21.81
C GLY A 280 10.84 -6.43 21.19
N ASP A 281 9.55 -6.76 21.13
CA ASP A 281 9.00 -7.95 20.48
C ASP A 281 8.75 -7.62 18.98
N TYR A 282 9.84 -7.55 18.23
CA TYR A 282 9.85 -7.06 16.86
C TYR A 282 9.28 -8.08 15.87
N PRO A 283 8.11 -7.80 15.27
CA PRO A 283 7.53 -8.74 14.31
C PRO A 283 8.37 -8.82 13.03
N THR A 284 8.53 -10.06 12.56
CA THR A 284 9.38 -10.39 11.41
C THR A 284 8.62 -11.28 10.44
N TRP A 285 8.85 -11.07 9.13
CA TRP A 285 8.32 -11.89 8.04
C TRP A 285 9.41 -12.38 7.13
N ASP A 286 9.36 -13.65 6.73
CA ASP A 286 10.15 -14.14 5.62
C ASP A 286 9.65 -13.52 4.32
N PHE A 287 10.55 -12.96 3.53
CA PHE A 287 10.29 -12.46 2.18
C PHE A 287 10.63 -13.56 1.18
N LYS A 288 9.62 -14.06 0.47
CA LYS A 288 9.76 -15.15 -0.51
C LYS A 288 9.08 -14.75 -1.82
N VAL A 289 9.48 -15.39 -2.90
CA VAL A 289 8.90 -15.18 -4.24
C VAL A 289 8.59 -16.49 -4.93
N GLN A 290 7.64 -16.45 -5.86
CA GLN A 290 7.48 -17.44 -6.92
C GLN A 290 7.98 -16.82 -8.23
N ILE A 291 8.74 -17.56 -9.00
CA ILE A 291 9.32 -17.13 -10.27
C ILE A 291 8.80 -18.03 -11.38
N MET A 292 8.34 -17.42 -12.47
CA MET A 292 7.89 -18.11 -13.69
C MET A 292 8.69 -17.54 -14.88
N PRO A 293 9.37 -18.36 -15.68
CA PRO A 293 9.95 -17.94 -16.95
C PRO A 293 8.89 -17.31 -17.87
N LEU A 294 9.26 -16.32 -18.68
CA LEU A 294 8.31 -15.61 -19.54
C LEU A 294 7.59 -16.53 -20.52
N ASP A 295 8.32 -17.46 -21.11
CA ASP A 295 7.85 -18.39 -22.14
C ASP A 295 6.90 -19.47 -21.60
N GLU A 296 6.88 -19.71 -20.29
CA GLU A 296 5.96 -20.66 -19.66
C GLU A 296 4.55 -20.07 -19.43
N ALA A 297 4.43 -18.74 -19.36
CA ALA A 297 3.18 -18.06 -19.05
C ALA A 297 2.03 -18.38 -20.04
N PRO A 298 2.25 -18.40 -21.36
CA PRO A 298 1.18 -18.72 -22.31
C PRO A 298 0.66 -20.16 -22.22
N GLY A 299 1.49 -21.09 -21.74
CA GLY A 299 1.14 -22.51 -21.59
C GLY A 299 0.65 -22.91 -20.21
N TYR A 300 0.66 -21.99 -19.25
CA TYR A 300 0.24 -22.31 -17.89
C TYR A 300 -1.29 -22.53 -17.82
N ARG A 301 -1.71 -23.50 -17.01
CA ARG A 301 -3.12 -23.92 -16.90
C ARG A 301 -4.10 -22.83 -16.44
N TRP A 302 -3.61 -21.77 -15.79
CA TRP A 302 -4.37 -20.59 -15.40
C TRP A 302 -3.72 -19.37 -16.00
N ASN A 303 -4.51 -18.33 -16.30
CA ASN A 303 -3.91 -17.05 -16.67
C ASN A 303 -3.02 -16.54 -15.50
N PRO A 304 -1.69 -16.46 -15.65
CA PRO A 304 -0.79 -16.09 -14.56
C PRO A 304 -0.91 -14.62 -14.15
N PHE A 305 -1.61 -13.82 -14.94
CA PHE A 305 -1.88 -12.39 -14.70
C PHE A 305 -3.27 -12.14 -14.11
N ASP A 306 -4.07 -13.19 -13.91
CA ASP A 306 -5.35 -13.09 -13.19
C ASP A 306 -5.10 -13.16 -11.69
N LEU A 307 -5.24 -12.01 -10.99
CA LEU A 307 -5.00 -11.96 -9.55
C LEU A 307 -6.10 -12.64 -8.71
N THR A 308 -7.15 -13.18 -9.33
CA THR A 308 -8.12 -14.07 -8.65
C THR A 308 -7.63 -15.51 -8.55
N LYS A 309 -6.49 -15.81 -9.16
CA LYS A 309 -5.85 -17.12 -9.22
C LYS A 309 -4.49 -17.13 -8.51
N THR A 310 -4.14 -18.25 -7.93
CA THR A 310 -2.80 -18.53 -7.41
C THR A 310 -1.99 -19.39 -8.37
N TRP A 311 -0.67 -19.26 -8.32
CA TRP A 311 0.24 -20.23 -8.92
C TRP A 311 0.45 -21.38 -7.95
N SER A 312 0.42 -22.61 -8.45
CA SER A 312 0.70 -23.77 -7.62
C SER A 312 2.15 -23.76 -7.13
N GLN A 313 2.35 -23.96 -5.82
CA GLN A 313 3.70 -24.08 -5.26
C GLN A 313 4.42 -25.39 -5.65
N LYS A 314 3.70 -26.36 -6.22
CA LYS A 314 4.31 -27.55 -6.82
C LYS A 314 4.95 -27.22 -8.17
N ASP A 315 4.35 -26.29 -8.93
CA ASP A 315 4.85 -25.87 -10.23
C ASP A 315 5.94 -24.79 -10.07
N TYR A 316 5.66 -23.80 -9.24
CA TYR A 316 6.57 -22.67 -8.93
C TYR A 316 6.79 -22.60 -7.41
N PRO A 317 7.82 -23.26 -6.88
CA PRO A 317 8.12 -23.28 -5.45
C PRO A 317 8.45 -21.89 -4.90
N LEU A 318 8.23 -21.68 -3.60
CA LEU A 318 8.66 -20.47 -2.91
C LEU A 318 10.17 -20.42 -2.81
N ILE A 319 10.77 -19.38 -3.37
CA ILE A 319 12.20 -19.07 -3.31
C ILE A 319 12.42 -18.04 -2.20
N PRO A 320 13.26 -18.30 -1.20
CA PRO A 320 13.59 -17.32 -0.18
C PRO A 320 14.41 -16.17 -0.79
N VAL A 321 14.19 -14.95 -0.30
CA VAL A 321 14.94 -13.74 -0.65
C VAL A 321 15.63 -13.17 0.60
N GLY A 322 14.92 -13.14 1.71
CA GLY A 322 15.37 -12.57 2.96
C GLY A 322 14.24 -12.46 3.97
N HIS A 323 14.31 -11.46 4.79
CA HIS A 323 13.26 -11.15 5.78
C HIS A 323 13.18 -9.66 6.05
N PHE A 324 12.05 -9.21 6.55
CA PHE A 324 11.92 -7.85 7.08
C PHE A 324 11.40 -7.88 8.51
N THR A 325 11.89 -6.92 9.30
CA THR A 325 11.56 -6.77 10.72
C THR A 325 11.09 -5.35 10.97
N LEU A 326 9.98 -5.19 11.70
CA LEU A 326 9.48 -3.89 12.13
C LEU A 326 9.96 -3.65 13.57
N ASN A 327 10.79 -2.62 13.76
CA ASN A 327 11.50 -2.39 15.00
C ASN A 327 11.33 -0.95 15.55
N ARG A 328 10.50 -0.12 14.91
CA ARG A 328 10.33 1.27 15.30
C ARG A 328 8.91 1.76 15.05
N ASN A 329 8.30 2.30 16.10
CA ASN A 329 7.00 2.95 16.03
C ASN A 329 7.07 4.31 15.33
N PRO A 330 5.96 4.81 14.74
CA PRO A 330 5.88 6.19 14.29
C PRO A 330 5.94 7.16 15.50
N GLU A 331 6.69 8.24 15.37
CA GLU A 331 6.72 9.33 16.35
C GLU A 331 5.44 10.18 16.32
N ASN A 332 4.85 10.29 15.13
CA ASN A 332 3.59 10.99 14.92
C ASN A 332 2.74 10.21 13.92
N PHE A 333 1.61 9.70 14.39
CA PHE A 333 0.73 8.87 13.60
C PHE A 333 0.21 9.57 12.34
N PHE A 334 -0.21 10.85 12.47
CA PHE A 334 -0.73 11.60 11.33
C PHE A 334 0.34 11.83 10.27
N ALA A 335 1.50 12.34 10.67
CA ALA A 335 2.59 12.69 9.76
C ALA A 335 3.17 11.46 9.04
N GLN A 336 3.28 10.32 9.75
CA GLN A 336 4.05 9.18 9.27
C GLN A 336 3.19 7.99 8.82
N ILE A 337 1.93 7.91 9.27
CA ILE A 337 1.02 6.81 8.89
C ILE A 337 -0.19 7.34 8.10
N GLU A 338 -0.84 8.41 8.57
CA GLU A 338 -2.01 8.94 7.86
C GLU A 338 -1.60 9.62 6.54
N GLN A 339 -0.50 10.37 6.53
CA GLN A 339 0.04 11.01 5.33
C GLN A 339 0.89 10.09 4.46
N ALA A 340 1.17 8.85 4.88
CA ALA A 340 1.88 7.90 4.04
C ALA A 340 1.11 7.62 2.74
N ALA A 341 1.81 7.73 1.62
CA ALA A 341 1.30 7.51 0.27
C ALA A 341 1.99 6.30 -0.35
N PHE A 342 1.21 5.28 -0.70
CA PHE A 342 1.68 4.10 -1.40
C PHE A 342 1.16 4.13 -2.83
N ALA A 343 1.93 3.61 -3.78
CA ALA A 343 1.50 3.44 -5.16
C ALA A 343 2.17 2.23 -5.81
N PRO A 344 1.42 1.27 -6.38
CA PRO A 344 2.01 0.16 -7.14
C PRO A 344 2.87 0.61 -8.32
N SER A 345 2.72 1.85 -8.79
CA SER A 345 3.56 2.46 -9.83
C SER A 345 4.95 2.86 -9.36
N ASN A 346 5.22 2.86 -8.04
CA ASN A 346 6.55 3.11 -7.52
C ASN A 346 7.39 1.84 -7.66
N ILE A 347 8.12 1.73 -8.76
CA ILE A 347 9.05 0.65 -9.08
C ILE A 347 10.46 1.22 -9.28
N VAL A 348 11.46 0.35 -9.23
CA VAL A 348 12.86 0.70 -9.41
C VAL A 348 13.49 -0.17 -10.51
N PRO A 349 14.65 0.21 -11.09
CA PRO A 349 15.34 -0.59 -12.09
C PRO A 349 15.46 -2.07 -11.67
N GLY A 350 15.19 -2.98 -12.60
CA GLY A 350 15.15 -4.42 -12.35
C GLY A 350 13.79 -4.96 -11.93
N ILE A 351 12.76 -4.10 -11.87
CA ILE A 351 11.36 -4.45 -11.59
C ILE A 351 10.47 -3.84 -12.67
N GLY A 352 9.51 -4.59 -13.17
CA GLY A 352 8.54 -4.17 -14.17
C GLY A 352 7.11 -4.58 -13.86
N PHE A 353 6.20 -4.13 -14.70
CA PHE A 353 4.77 -4.49 -14.63
C PHE A 353 4.47 -5.76 -15.42
N SER A 354 3.28 -6.27 -15.23
CA SER A 354 2.70 -7.38 -16.01
C SER A 354 1.40 -6.93 -16.68
N PRO A 355 0.84 -7.72 -17.62
CA PRO A 355 -0.45 -7.44 -18.24
C PRO A 355 -1.67 -7.64 -17.31
N ASP A 356 -1.47 -7.73 -16.01
CA ASP A 356 -2.53 -7.75 -15.02
C ASP A 356 -3.36 -6.46 -15.10
N LYS A 357 -4.61 -6.55 -15.55
CA LYS A 357 -5.49 -5.39 -15.78
C LYS A 357 -5.78 -4.61 -14.50
N MET A 358 -5.87 -5.29 -13.36
CA MET A 358 -6.08 -4.64 -12.08
C MET A 358 -4.81 -3.89 -11.66
N LEU A 359 -3.61 -4.47 -11.84
CA LEU A 359 -2.35 -3.77 -11.58
C LEU A 359 -2.24 -2.52 -12.44
N MET A 360 -2.51 -2.63 -13.75
CA MET A 360 -2.45 -1.49 -14.67
C MET A 360 -3.40 -0.35 -14.24
N ALA A 361 -4.62 -0.67 -13.82
CA ALA A 361 -5.55 0.33 -13.29
C ALA A 361 -5.02 0.99 -12.01
N ARG A 362 -4.33 0.24 -11.15
CA ARG A 362 -3.75 0.72 -9.89
C ARG A 362 -2.54 1.64 -10.09
N THR A 363 -1.83 1.54 -11.22
CA THR A 363 -0.64 2.37 -11.48
C THR A 363 -0.95 3.87 -11.54
N PHE A 364 -2.14 4.27 -11.96
CA PHE A 364 -2.55 5.68 -11.99
C PHE A 364 -3.54 6.05 -10.86
N ALA A 365 -4.40 5.12 -10.42
CA ALA A 365 -5.44 5.43 -9.44
C ALA A 365 -4.88 5.87 -8.08
N TYR A 366 -3.74 5.31 -7.65
CA TYR A 366 -3.12 5.66 -6.38
C TYR A 366 -2.52 7.06 -6.39
N ALA A 367 -1.81 7.44 -7.44
CA ALA A 367 -1.25 8.78 -7.56
C ALA A 367 -2.35 9.85 -7.64
N ASP A 368 -3.47 9.54 -8.30
CA ASP A 368 -4.63 10.43 -8.36
C ASP A 368 -5.21 10.68 -6.97
N THR A 369 -5.51 9.61 -6.22
CA THR A 369 -6.06 9.75 -4.86
C THR A 369 -5.11 10.48 -3.90
N GLN A 370 -3.79 10.30 -4.03
CA GLN A 370 -2.82 10.99 -3.17
C GLN A 370 -2.77 12.50 -3.47
N ARG A 371 -2.88 12.91 -4.74
CA ARG A 371 -3.01 14.34 -5.09
C ARG A 371 -4.27 14.97 -4.47
N TYR A 372 -5.37 14.23 -4.42
CA TYR A 372 -6.60 14.68 -3.79
C TYR A 372 -6.49 14.75 -2.25
N ARG A 373 -5.93 13.71 -1.61
CA ARG A 373 -5.84 13.62 -0.14
C ARG A 373 -4.79 14.55 0.46
N LEU A 374 -3.62 14.64 -0.16
CA LEU A 374 -2.40 15.22 0.42
C LEU A 374 -1.90 16.45 -0.33
N GLY A 375 -2.38 16.67 -1.55
CA GLY A 375 -1.94 17.75 -2.41
C GLY A 375 -0.92 17.33 -3.47
N VAL A 376 -0.67 18.23 -4.42
CA VAL A 376 0.16 17.97 -5.62
C VAL A 376 1.60 17.56 -5.27
N ASN A 377 2.15 18.08 -4.18
CA ASN A 377 3.51 17.82 -3.73
C ASN A 377 3.60 16.74 -2.62
N TYR A 378 2.65 15.79 -2.56
CA TYR A 378 2.62 14.75 -1.54
C TYR A 378 3.90 13.92 -1.45
N PHE A 379 4.64 13.78 -2.54
CA PHE A 379 5.92 13.06 -2.61
C PHE A 379 7.08 13.82 -1.93
N GLN A 380 6.91 15.10 -1.58
CA GLN A 380 7.87 15.88 -0.80
C GLN A 380 7.65 15.74 0.72
N LEU A 381 6.51 15.20 1.16
CA LEU A 381 6.30 14.90 2.57
C LEU A 381 7.37 13.92 3.08
N PRO A 382 7.96 14.13 4.25
CA PRO A 382 9.10 13.33 4.74
C PRO A 382 8.88 11.82 4.65
N VAL A 383 7.68 11.32 4.99
CA VAL A 383 7.35 9.90 4.93
C VAL A 383 7.25 9.35 3.50
N ASN A 384 7.03 10.21 2.52
CA ASN A 384 6.87 9.83 1.11
C ASN A 384 8.10 10.14 0.26
N ARG A 385 9.00 10.94 0.80
CA ARG A 385 10.18 11.42 0.10
C ARG A 385 11.15 10.27 -0.18
N PRO A 386 11.63 10.11 -1.44
CA PRO A 386 12.74 9.21 -1.73
C PRO A 386 14.04 9.68 -1.04
N VAL A 387 14.87 8.72 -0.63
CA VAL A 387 16.18 9.01 -0.01
C VAL A 387 17.29 9.23 -1.04
N VAL A 388 16.99 9.16 -2.33
CA VAL A 388 17.93 9.41 -3.42
C VAL A 388 18.33 10.88 -3.43
N GLU A 389 19.63 11.16 -3.41
CA GLU A 389 20.18 12.52 -3.35
C GLU A 389 20.02 13.26 -4.69
N ASP A 390 20.36 12.59 -5.80
CA ASP A 390 20.29 13.17 -7.14
C ASP A 390 18.90 12.95 -7.76
N ARG A 391 17.98 13.88 -7.48
CA ARG A 391 16.63 13.83 -8.01
C ARG A 391 16.38 14.91 -9.03
N ASN A 392 15.76 14.54 -10.13
CA ASN A 392 15.32 15.44 -11.16
C ASN A 392 13.82 15.74 -11.03
N PHE A 393 13.46 17.00 -10.94
CA PHE A 393 12.08 17.47 -10.71
C PHE A 393 11.42 18.12 -11.91
N TYR A 394 11.79 17.77 -13.13
CA TYR A 394 11.20 18.41 -14.34
C TYR A 394 9.67 18.36 -14.37
N THR A 395 9.08 17.30 -13.80
CA THR A 395 7.63 17.12 -13.74
C THR A 395 6.96 17.76 -12.53
N ALA A 396 7.73 18.30 -11.59
CA ALA A 396 7.25 18.73 -10.28
C ALA A 396 7.75 20.14 -9.92
N LYS A 397 7.62 21.05 -10.87
CA LYS A 397 7.93 22.46 -10.65
C LYS A 397 6.82 23.11 -9.83
N ASP A 398 7.21 23.79 -8.75
CA ASP A 398 6.32 24.65 -7.95
C ASP A 398 5.05 23.92 -7.42
N GLY A 399 3.97 24.62 -7.24
CA GLY A 399 2.70 24.10 -6.74
C GLY A 399 2.55 24.23 -5.22
N ALA A 400 1.33 23.98 -4.71
CA ALA A 400 1.02 24.13 -3.29
C ALA A 400 1.90 23.24 -2.41
N ALA A 401 2.41 23.80 -1.30
CA ALA A 401 3.29 23.14 -0.35
C ALA A 401 4.58 22.57 -0.97
N ALA A 402 5.11 23.22 -2.02
CA ALA A 402 6.44 22.93 -2.52
C ALA A 402 7.49 23.52 -1.56
N TYR A 403 8.32 22.65 -0.99
CA TYR A 403 9.44 23.05 -0.12
C TYR A 403 10.78 22.44 -0.53
N GLU A 404 10.78 21.55 -1.51
CA GLU A 404 11.97 21.12 -2.23
C GLU A 404 12.03 21.80 -3.59
N PHE A 405 13.18 22.30 -3.95
CA PHE A 405 13.38 23.04 -5.20
C PHE A 405 14.78 22.81 -5.74
N PRO A 406 14.96 22.79 -7.07
CA PRO A 406 16.26 22.75 -7.70
C PRO A 406 17.07 24.02 -7.42
N PRO A 407 18.41 23.97 -7.46
CA PRO A 407 19.26 25.15 -7.32
C PRO A 407 18.93 26.25 -8.34
N ALA A 408 19.25 27.50 -8.00
CA ALA A 408 19.02 28.64 -8.90
C ALA A 408 19.72 28.45 -10.25
N GLY A 409 19.00 28.71 -11.33
CA GLY A 409 19.51 28.57 -12.70
C GLY A 409 19.39 27.17 -13.30
N THR A 410 18.81 26.21 -12.57
CA THR A 410 18.50 24.89 -13.12
C THR A 410 17.39 24.99 -14.18
N PRO A 411 17.57 24.43 -15.39
CA PRO A 411 16.47 24.33 -16.34
C PRO A 411 15.44 23.31 -15.82
N LEU A 412 14.15 23.67 -15.94
CA LEU A 412 13.03 22.84 -15.48
C LEU A 412 12.26 22.24 -16.67
N TYR A 413 12.98 21.78 -17.66
CA TYR A 413 12.45 21.11 -18.85
C TYR A 413 13.47 20.10 -19.37
N SER A 414 12.99 19.06 -20.00
CA SER A 414 13.77 18.02 -20.66
C SER A 414 13.19 17.77 -22.06
N PRO A 415 14.01 17.53 -23.12
CA PRO A 415 15.47 17.54 -23.08
C PRO A 415 16.06 18.96 -23.00
N ASN A 416 17.23 19.10 -22.42
CA ASN A 416 17.95 20.36 -22.35
C ASN A 416 19.45 20.17 -22.59
N ARG A 417 20.16 21.27 -22.82
CA ARG A 417 21.61 21.27 -23.18
C ARG A 417 22.54 20.64 -22.14
N TYR A 418 22.08 20.35 -20.95
CA TYR A 418 22.87 19.73 -19.89
C TYR A 418 22.61 18.21 -19.76
N GLU A 419 21.64 17.71 -20.52
CA GLU A 419 21.33 16.30 -20.60
C GLU A 419 21.88 15.75 -21.91
N ARG A 420 22.52 14.58 -21.82
CA ARG A 420 22.80 13.75 -22.99
C ARG A 420 21.91 12.52 -22.88
N GLU A 421 21.03 12.35 -23.84
CA GLU A 421 20.40 11.06 -24.08
C GLU A 421 21.37 10.23 -24.92
N GLU A 422 21.83 9.10 -24.37
CA GLU A 422 22.52 8.09 -25.19
C GLU A 422 21.53 7.60 -26.26
N GLY A 423 21.92 7.78 -27.52
CA GLY A 423 21.12 7.32 -28.66
C GLY A 423 20.19 8.35 -29.31
N VAL A 424 20.08 9.55 -28.79
CA VAL A 424 19.54 10.65 -29.60
C VAL A 424 20.60 10.97 -30.65
N ALA A 425 20.35 10.53 -31.87
CA ALA A 425 21.15 10.93 -33.02
C ALA A 425 21.26 12.47 -32.98
N ASP A 426 22.48 12.94 -33.18
CA ASP A 426 22.74 14.35 -33.41
C ASP A 426 21.76 14.84 -34.49
N VAL A 427 20.76 15.64 -34.11
CA VAL A 427 19.78 16.19 -35.04
C VAL A 427 20.45 17.34 -35.77
N SER A 428 21.53 17.04 -36.39
CA SER A 428 22.15 17.94 -37.37
C SER A 428 21.39 17.81 -38.69
N ASP A 429 20.20 18.33 -38.72
CA ASP A 429 19.45 18.55 -39.96
C ASP A 429 19.97 19.77 -40.76
N GLY A 430 21.17 20.23 -40.42
CA GLY A 430 21.71 21.45 -40.96
C GLY A 430 21.14 22.74 -40.35
N SER A 431 20.31 22.65 -39.32
CA SER A 431 19.71 23.81 -38.63
C SER A 431 20.62 24.46 -37.59
N GLY A 432 21.88 24.05 -37.51
CA GLY A 432 22.87 24.70 -36.65
C GLY A 432 22.77 24.38 -35.18
N VAL A 433 22.33 23.20 -34.84
CA VAL A 433 22.50 22.67 -33.48
C VAL A 433 23.99 22.49 -33.21
N VAL A 434 24.53 23.40 -32.43
CA VAL A 434 25.93 23.39 -32.03
C VAL A 434 26.16 22.16 -31.17
N GLU A 435 27.17 21.35 -31.51
CA GLU A 435 27.74 20.40 -30.57
C GLU A 435 28.02 21.15 -29.25
N ALA A 436 27.21 20.94 -28.26
CA ALA A 436 27.56 21.40 -26.94
C ALA A 436 28.72 20.51 -26.48
N GLY A 437 29.90 21.08 -26.42
CA GLY A 437 31.12 20.41 -25.94
C GLY A 437 31.05 20.11 -24.44
N VAL A 438 29.99 19.43 -24.01
CA VAL A 438 29.80 18.98 -22.63
C VAL A 438 30.17 17.50 -22.60
N GLU A 439 31.23 17.21 -21.90
CA GLU A 439 31.63 15.83 -21.63
C GLU A 439 30.47 15.03 -21.01
N PRO A 440 30.26 13.76 -21.40
CA PRO A 440 29.22 12.93 -20.82
C PRO A 440 29.37 12.88 -19.29
N GLY A 441 28.31 13.15 -18.59
CA GLY A 441 28.28 13.04 -17.12
C GLY A 441 28.70 14.27 -16.33
N THR A 442 28.94 15.42 -16.96
CA THR A 442 29.41 16.64 -16.29
C THR A 442 28.37 17.73 -16.18
N SER A 443 27.14 17.41 -15.84
CA SER A 443 26.21 18.45 -15.42
C SER A 443 26.67 19.05 -14.10
N LYS A 444 26.94 20.34 -14.08
CA LYS A 444 27.32 21.06 -12.85
C LYS A 444 26.18 21.12 -11.82
N TYR A 445 25.01 20.62 -12.18
CA TYR A 445 23.82 20.56 -11.32
C TYR A 445 23.50 19.14 -10.85
N GLY A 446 24.38 18.16 -11.09
CA GLY A 446 24.16 16.76 -10.68
C GLY A 446 23.09 16.03 -11.50
N PHE A 447 22.58 16.62 -12.58
CA PHE A 447 21.59 16.00 -13.47
C PHE A 447 22.24 15.22 -14.62
N GLY A 448 23.54 15.21 -14.70
CA GLY A 448 24.24 14.31 -15.60
C GLY A 448 24.05 12.89 -15.10
N ARG A 449 23.79 11.96 -15.99
CA ARG A 449 23.94 10.57 -15.66
C ARG A 449 25.36 10.40 -15.08
N GLY A 450 25.44 10.18 -13.77
CA GLY A 450 26.63 9.53 -13.25
C GLY A 450 26.84 8.32 -14.15
N ALA A 451 28.04 8.12 -14.67
CA ALA A 451 28.36 7.13 -15.69
C ALA A 451 27.93 5.70 -15.32
N GLU A 452 27.42 5.52 -14.14
CA GLU A 452 26.93 4.27 -13.57
C GLU A 452 25.69 4.55 -12.71
N SER A 453 24.87 5.54 -13.12
CA SER A 453 23.56 5.72 -12.51
C SER A 453 22.85 4.36 -12.45
N ALA A 454 22.39 4.01 -11.28
CA ALA A 454 21.54 2.85 -11.07
C ALA A 454 20.22 2.93 -11.87
N THR A 455 19.98 4.03 -12.57
CA THR A 455 18.90 4.22 -13.52
C THR A 455 19.40 3.84 -14.91
N GLY A 456 19.23 2.60 -15.29
CA GLY A 456 19.38 2.19 -16.70
C GLY A 456 18.37 2.89 -17.60
N PRO A 457 18.41 2.62 -18.90
CA PRO A 457 17.39 3.06 -19.85
C PRO A 457 15.99 2.70 -19.36
N ALA A 458 14.96 3.40 -19.85
CA ALA A 458 13.57 3.14 -19.50
C ALA A 458 13.16 1.67 -19.68
N ASP A 459 13.78 0.96 -20.61
CA ASP A 459 13.61 -0.47 -20.85
C ASP A 459 13.96 -1.32 -19.61
N ASP A 460 14.87 -0.87 -18.77
CA ASP A 460 15.24 -1.55 -17.53
C ASP A 460 14.16 -1.50 -16.45
N LEU A 461 13.16 -0.64 -16.59
CA LEU A 461 12.01 -0.57 -15.72
C LEU A 461 10.88 -1.52 -16.15
N GLY A 462 11.05 -2.27 -17.23
CA GLY A 462 10.01 -3.15 -17.77
C GLY A 462 8.75 -2.41 -18.21
N LEU A 463 8.87 -1.11 -18.51
CA LEU A 463 7.77 -0.29 -18.99
C LEU A 463 7.43 -0.56 -20.45
N PHE A 464 8.42 -1.03 -21.22
CA PHE A 464 8.30 -1.37 -22.62
C PHE A 464 8.70 -2.83 -22.81
N ASP A 465 7.72 -3.72 -22.77
CA ASP A 465 7.95 -5.13 -22.99
C ASP A 465 7.43 -5.52 -24.37
N GLU A 466 8.34 -5.92 -25.26
CA GLU A 466 8.01 -6.42 -26.59
C GLU A 466 7.16 -7.69 -26.55
N ASN A 467 7.11 -8.39 -25.41
CA ASN A 467 6.31 -9.60 -25.22
C ASN A 467 4.81 -9.34 -24.99
N TYR A 468 4.37 -8.10 -24.88
CA TYR A 468 2.95 -7.74 -24.99
C TYR A 468 2.44 -7.77 -26.43
N GLY A 469 3.22 -8.39 -27.31
CA GLY A 469 2.94 -8.51 -28.71
C GLY A 469 1.54 -9.03 -29.01
N GLY A 470 0.90 -8.39 -29.90
CA GLY A 470 -0.41 -8.64 -30.43
C GLY A 470 -0.80 -7.47 -31.30
N ASP A 471 -1.73 -7.67 -32.20
CA ASP A 471 -2.30 -6.56 -32.96
C ASP A 471 -2.88 -5.52 -31.98
N LEU A 472 -2.56 -4.25 -32.15
CA LEU A 472 -3.13 -3.15 -31.38
C LEU A 472 -4.62 -2.96 -31.74
N THR A 473 -5.40 -4.02 -31.52
CA THR A 473 -6.84 -4.00 -31.76
C THR A 473 -7.56 -3.61 -30.47
N ARG A 474 -8.40 -2.61 -30.56
CA ARG A 474 -9.32 -2.24 -29.50
C ARG A 474 -10.40 -3.27 -29.38
N GLY A 475 -10.48 -3.97 -28.25
CA GLY A 475 -11.47 -5.01 -27.98
C GLY A 475 -11.94 -5.03 -26.54
N ALA A 476 -13.10 -5.58 -26.30
CA ALA A 476 -13.57 -5.91 -24.96
C ALA A 476 -12.98 -7.26 -24.53
N TYR A 477 -12.83 -7.46 -23.20
CA TYR A 477 -12.49 -8.75 -22.64
C TYR A 477 -13.54 -9.80 -23.04
N VAL A 478 -13.05 -10.92 -23.52
CA VAL A 478 -13.87 -12.10 -23.80
C VAL A 478 -13.51 -13.15 -22.78
N ARG A 479 -14.51 -13.68 -22.08
CA ARG A 479 -14.30 -14.77 -21.13
C ARG A 479 -13.90 -16.04 -21.89
N HIS A 480 -12.80 -16.64 -21.46
CA HIS A 480 -12.34 -17.93 -21.97
C HIS A 480 -12.92 -19.08 -21.15
N PRO A 481 -13.18 -20.26 -21.74
CA PRO A 481 -13.70 -21.41 -21.01
C PRO A 481 -12.79 -21.89 -19.88
N GLU A 482 -11.49 -21.72 -20.01
CA GLU A 482 -10.47 -22.04 -19.00
C GLU A 482 -10.48 -21.09 -17.79
N ASP A 483 -11.12 -19.93 -17.90
CA ASP A 483 -11.34 -19.00 -16.78
C ASP A 483 -12.44 -19.54 -15.85
N ASP A 484 -12.23 -20.73 -15.32
CA ASP A 484 -13.11 -21.26 -14.27
C ASP A 484 -12.85 -20.57 -12.94
N ASP A 485 -13.86 -19.87 -12.48
CA ASP A 485 -13.78 -19.02 -11.28
C ASP A 485 -13.98 -19.79 -9.98
N PHE A 486 -14.48 -21.03 -10.02
CA PHE A 486 -14.84 -21.80 -8.83
C PHE A 486 -13.85 -22.92 -8.50
N VAL A 487 -13.05 -23.38 -9.46
CA VAL A 487 -12.14 -24.53 -9.28
C VAL A 487 -11.18 -24.31 -8.12
N GLN A 488 -10.43 -23.20 -8.10
CA GLN A 488 -9.47 -22.94 -7.02
C GLN A 488 -10.14 -22.66 -5.67
N ALA A 489 -11.33 -22.05 -5.65
CA ALA A 489 -12.14 -21.91 -4.45
C ALA A 489 -12.54 -23.28 -3.89
N GLY A 490 -13.03 -24.17 -4.75
CA GLY A 490 -13.36 -25.55 -4.38
C GLY A 490 -12.15 -26.36 -3.93
N GLN A 491 -10.99 -26.22 -4.58
CA GLN A 491 -9.74 -26.84 -4.15
C GLN A 491 -9.33 -26.35 -2.75
N LEU A 492 -9.44 -25.06 -2.46
CA LEU A 492 -9.20 -24.52 -1.12
C LEU A 492 -10.06 -25.25 -0.07
N VAL A 493 -11.37 -25.42 -0.35
CA VAL A 493 -12.30 -26.07 0.57
C VAL A 493 -11.98 -27.55 0.76
N ARG A 494 -11.76 -28.29 -0.35
CA ARG A 494 -11.62 -29.76 -0.30
C ARG A 494 -10.22 -30.25 0.06
N GLU A 495 -9.18 -29.54 -0.39
CA GLU A 495 -7.80 -30.03 -0.38
C GLU A 495 -6.92 -29.34 0.66
N VAL A 496 -7.28 -28.11 1.07
CA VAL A 496 -6.44 -27.28 1.94
C VAL A 496 -7.03 -27.14 3.36
N LEU A 497 -8.34 -26.89 3.47
CA LEU A 497 -9.00 -26.74 4.76
C LEU A 497 -9.24 -28.10 5.42
N ASP A 498 -8.93 -28.22 6.71
CA ASP A 498 -9.35 -29.35 7.53
C ASP A 498 -10.85 -29.28 7.89
N ASP A 499 -11.39 -30.33 8.52
CA ASP A 499 -12.80 -30.42 8.87
C ASP A 499 -13.25 -29.27 9.81
N ALA A 500 -12.40 -28.92 10.77
CA ALA A 500 -12.71 -27.83 11.70
C ALA A 500 -12.75 -26.46 11.00
N ALA A 501 -11.83 -26.21 10.07
CA ALA A 501 -11.82 -24.99 9.27
C ALA A 501 -13.02 -24.93 8.31
N ARG A 502 -13.41 -26.06 7.71
CA ARG A 502 -14.64 -26.14 6.89
C ARG A 502 -15.90 -25.83 7.68
N GLU A 503 -16.01 -26.35 8.90
CA GLU A 503 -17.15 -26.07 9.79
C GLU A 503 -17.19 -24.59 10.20
N ARG A 504 -16.05 -23.98 10.55
CA ARG A 504 -15.97 -22.53 10.82
C ARG A 504 -16.35 -21.71 9.59
N LEU A 505 -15.85 -22.10 8.41
CA LEU A 505 -16.20 -21.45 7.14
C LEU A 505 -17.71 -21.48 6.89
N ALA A 506 -18.35 -22.64 7.05
CA ALA A 506 -19.80 -22.80 6.88
C ALA A 506 -20.59 -21.91 7.86
N GLY A 507 -20.20 -21.91 9.12
CA GLY A 507 -20.82 -21.08 10.16
C GLY A 507 -20.64 -19.57 9.89
N ASN A 508 -19.48 -19.15 9.44
CA ASN A 508 -19.19 -17.75 9.12
C ASN A 508 -20.03 -17.27 7.92
N ILE A 509 -20.15 -18.09 6.88
CA ILE A 509 -20.99 -17.78 5.72
C ILE A 509 -22.46 -17.66 6.15
N ALA A 510 -22.97 -18.64 6.89
CA ALA A 510 -24.35 -18.67 7.35
C ALA A 510 -24.71 -17.41 8.17
N ARG A 511 -23.83 -17.00 9.09
CA ARG A 511 -24.02 -15.76 9.88
C ARG A 511 -23.97 -14.51 9.00
N ALA A 512 -23.00 -14.44 8.07
CA ALA A 512 -22.84 -13.30 7.18
C ALA A 512 -24.00 -13.13 6.19
N MET A 513 -24.73 -14.20 5.89
CA MET A 513 -25.93 -14.18 5.03
C MET A 513 -27.20 -13.79 5.79
N GLN A 514 -27.19 -13.65 7.13
CA GLN A 514 -28.41 -13.25 7.85
C GLN A 514 -28.90 -11.88 7.39
N GLY A 515 -30.21 -11.78 7.13
CA GLY A 515 -30.87 -10.56 6.71
C GLY A 515 -30.74 -10.23 5.21
N VAL A 516 -30.24 -11.15 4.38
CA VAL A 516 -30.33 -11.01 2.91
C VAL A 516 -31.79 -11.25 2.44
N SER A 517 -32.16 -10.65 1.32
CA SER A 517 -33.45 -10.91 0.67
C SER A 517 -33.50 -12.32 0.08
N GLU A 518 -34.68 -12.88 -0.07
CA GLU A 518 -34.92 -14.21 -0.66
C GLU A 518 -34.25 -14.36 -2.05
N GLN A 519 -34.24 -13.29 -2.84
CA GLN A 519 -33.60 -13.30 -4.15
C GLN A 519 -32.08 -13.47 -4.03
N VAL A 520 -31.43 -12.73 -3.13
CA VAL A 520 -29.97 -12.81 -2.92
C VAL A 520 -29.61 -14.12 -2.25
N GLU A 521 -30.42 -14.61 -1.32
CA GLU A 521 -30.27 -15.93 -0.72
C GLU A 521 -30.25 -17.03 -1.78
N GLY A 522 -31.19 -17.02 -2.72
CA GLY A 522 -31.23 -17.97 -3.84
C GLY A 522 -29.95 -17.92 -4.69
N GLN A 523 -29.39 -16.73 -4.92
CA GLN A 523 -28.12 -16.58 -5.62
C GLN A 523 -26.93 -17.15 -4.82
N CYS A 524 -26.92 -16.97 -3.51
CA CYS A 524 -25.88 -17.51 -2.63
C CYS A 524 -25.85 -19.05 -2.68
N TRP A 525 -27.00 -19.71 -2.70
CA TRP A 525 -27.06 -21.18 -2.81
C TRP A 525 -26.46 -21.68 -4.12
N VAL A 526 -26.72 -20.99 -5.22
CA VAL A 526 -26.11 -21.33 -6.54
C VAL A 526 -24.60 -21.08 -6.49
N TYR A 527 -24.16 -19.97 -5.94
CA TYR A 527 -22.75 -19.58 -5.87
C TYR A 527 -21.94 -20.59 -5.05
N TRP A 528 -22.37 -20.89 -3.83
CA TRP A 528 -21.67 -21.84 -2.95
C TRP A 528 -21.75 -23.27 -3.45
N GLY A 529 -22.84 -23.64 -4.13
CA GLY A 529 -22.95 -24.95 -4.79
C GLY A 529 -21.93 -25.15 -5.90
N LYS A 530 -21.52 -24.06 -6.59
CA LYS A 530 -20.44 -24.11 -7.58
C LYS A 530 -19.05 -24.18 -6.95
N VAL A 531 -18.86 -23.64 -5.75
CA VAL A 531 -17.63 -23.78 -4.99
C VAL A 531 -17.50 -25.20 -4.48
N ASP A 532 -18.51 -25.67 -3.70
CA ASP A 532 -18.57 -27.04 -3.16
C ASP A 532 -19.99 -27.33 -2.67
N GLU A 533 -20.55 -28.47 -3.10
CA GLU A 533 -21.92 -28.84 -2.73
C GLU A 533 -22.10 -29.18 -1.26
N ASN A 534 -21.11 -29.87 -0.66
CA ASN A 534 -21.16 -30.23 0.76
C ASN A 534 -21.08 -28.97 1.63
N LEU A 535 -20.22 -28.00 1.26
CA LEU A 535 -20.15 -26.70 1.94
C LEU A 535 -21.48 -25.98 1.86
N ARG A 536 -22.08 -25.87 0.65
CA ARG A 536 -23.41 -25.24 0.47
C ARG A 536 -24.46 -25.86 1.39
N ASP A 537 -24.53 -27.20 1.43
CA ASP A 537 -25.56 -27.91 2.19
C ASP A 537 -25.35 -27.68 3.69
N ARG A 538 -24.10 -27.69 4.17
CA ARG A 538 -23.80 -27.38 5.57
C ARG A 538 -24.10 -25.91 5.92
N VAL A 539 -23.79 -24.97 5.04
CA VAL A 539 -24.19 -23.56 5.22
C VAL A 539 -25.68 -23.41 5.34
N ARG A 540 -26.46 -24.11 4.51
CA ARG A 540 -27.93 -24.06 4.51
C ARG A 540 -28.53 -24.63 5.79
N GLU A 541 -27.97 -25.72 6.33
CA GLU A 541 -28.38 -26.27 7.63
C GLU A 541 -28.22 -25.21 8.74
N ILE A 542 -27.00 -24.67 8.88
CA ILE A 542 -26.69 -23.68 9.93
C ILE A 542 -27.53 -22.39 9.71
N TYR A 543 -27.69 -21.93 8.47
CA TYR A 543 -28.50 -20.76 8.17
C TYR A 543 -29.95 -20.93 8.60
N THR A 544 -30.52 -22.11 8.35
CA THR A 544 -31.89 -22.44 8.76
C THR A 544 -32.04 -22.49 10.27
N GLU A 545 -31.07 -23.05 10.99
CA GLU A 545 -31.04 -23.07 12.46
C GLU A 545 -31.02 -21.64 13.05
N LEU A 546 -30.14 -20.78 12.50
CA LEU A 546 -30.03 -19.38 12.92
C LEU A 546 -31.29 -18.54 12.61
N SER A 547 -31.98 -18.85 11.52
CA SER A 547 -33.21 -18.13 11.14
C SER A 547 -34.43 -18.55 11.97
N ASN A 548 -34.38 -19.70 12.65
CA ASN A 548 -35.43 -20.21 13.51
C ASN A 548 -35.18 -19.91 15.02
N SER A 549 -34.01 -19.40 15.39
CA SER A 549 -33.64 -19.02 16.76
C SER A 549 -33.90 -17.53 17.02
#